data_6202bc5e4bb729c18c68e1f61d8b171e
#
_entry.id   6202bc5e4bb729c18c68e1f61d8b171e
#
_cell.length_a   1.000
_cell.length_b   1.000
_cell.length_c   1.000
_cell.angle_alpha   90.00
_cell.angle_beta   90.00
_cell.angle_gamma   90.00
#
_symmetry.space_group_name_H-M   'P 1'
#
loop_
_entity.id
_entity.type
_entity.pdbx_description
1 polymer ?
#
loop_
_entity_poly.entity_id
_entity_poly.type
_entity_poly.pdbx_seq_one_letter_code
_entity_poly.pdbx_strand_id
1 'polypeptide(L)'
;MSINEIAEDRRVAPEEAVLQLTEEEGGVVPVTVYNRKEDDIRYFMGHPLAMIGSDGSAVSPEGLHGDAMPHPRYYGTYPRILGRYVREQPSVLSLESAINKMTGFPSER
;
A
#
# COMPACT_ATOMS: atom_id res chain seq x y z
N MET A 1 11.64 12.89 5.24
CA MET A 1 12.60 13.46 4.29
C MET A 1 12.66 12.61 3.04
N SER A 2 12.76 13.23 1.88
CA SER A 2 13.03 12.54 0.62
C SER A 2 14.54 12.27 0.45
N ILE A 3 14.90 11.36 -0.45
CA ILE A 3 16.32 11.11 -0.76
C ILE A 3 17.02 12.39 -1.26
N ASN A 4 16.33 13.22 -2.03
CA ASN A 4 16.90 14.48 -2.50
C ASN A 4 17.21 15.45 -1.35
N GLU A 5 16.27 15.62 -0.40
CA GLU A 5 16.51 16.45 0.78
C GLU A 5 17.67 15.95 1.63
N ILE A 6 17.81 14.63 1.77
CA ILE A 6 18.94 14.02 2.49
C ILE A 6 20.25 14.24 1.74
N ALA A 7 20.25 14.08 0.42
CA ALA A 7 21.41 14.29 -0.42
C ALA A 7 21.89 15.76 -0.38
N GLU A 8 20.96 16.70 -0.42
CA GLU A 8 21.26 18.16 -0.27
C GLU A 8 21.87 18.46 1.11
N ASP A 9 21.28 17.93 2.19
CA ASP A 9 21.78 18.11 3.55
C ASP A 9 23.19 17.54 3.73
N ARG A 10 23.44 16.37 3.18
CA ARG A 10 24.75 15.69 3.19
C ARG A 10 25.73 16.24 2.15
N ARG A 11 25.30 17.03 1.21
CA ARG A 11 26.09 17.57 0.08
C ARG A 11 26.71 16.49 -0.78
N VAL A 12 25.96 15.46 -1.08
CA VAL A 12 26.33 14.32 -1.93
C VAL A 12 25.29 14.14 -3.05
N ALA A 13 25.61 13.29 -4.03
CA ALA A 13 24.64 12.90 -5.04
C ALA A 13 23.52 12.01 -4.43
N PRO A 14 22.28 12.01 -4.95
CA PRO A 14 21.18 11.22 -4.40
C PRO A 14 21.48 9.72 -4.31
N GLU A 15 22.16 9.16 -5.31
CA GLU A 15 22.61 7.76 -5.31
C GLU A 15 23.62 7.46 -4.19
N GLU A 16 24.51 8.39 -3.90
CA GLU A 16 25.48 8.28 -2.82
C GLU A 16 24.76 8.34 -1.45
N ALA A 17 23.76 9.22 -1.30
CA ALA A 17 22.96 9.28 -0.09
C ALA A 17 22.23 7.95 0.20
N VAL A 18 21.72 7.27 -0.84
CA VAL A 18 21.10 5.93 -0.69
C VAL A 18 22.12 4.91 -0.19
N LEU A 19 23.32 4.89 -0.75
CA LEU A 19 24.37 3.95 -0.34
C LEU A 19 24.80 4.17 1.12
N GLN A 20 25.01 5.43 1.51
CA GLN A 20 25.36 5.78 2.89
C GLN A 20 24.26 5.39 3.87
N LEU A 21 23.00 5.69 3.57
CA LEU A 21 21.87 5.28 4.41
C LEU A 21 21.78 3.75 4.54
N THR A 22 21.99 3.03 3.44
CA THR A 22 21.94 1.57 3.44
C THR A 22 23.06 0.99 4.31
N GLU A 23 24.26 1.57 4.29
CA GLU A 23 25.39 1.15 5.13
C GLU A 23 25.11 1.47 6.61
N GLU A 24 24.68 2.69 6.93
CA GLU A 24 24.35 3.15 8.29
C GLU A 24 23.28 2.29 8.97
N GLU A 25 22.24 1.88 8.19
CA GLU A 25 21.12 1.08 8.68
C GLU A 25 21.34 -0.44 8.56
N GLY A 26 22.57 -0.88 8.30
CA GLY A 26 22.90 -2.30 8.24
C GLY A 26 22.27 -3.07 7.08
N GLY A 27 21.99 -2.39 5.97
CA GLY A 27 21.46 -2.99 4.74
C GLY A 27 19.94 -3.05 4.62
N VAL A 28 19.19 -2.59 5.63
CA VAL A 28 17.71 -2.61 5.61
C VAL A 28 17.15 -1.21 5.87
N VAL A 29 16.78 -0.51 4.80
CA VAL A 29 16.21 0.84 4.88
C VAL A 29 14.72 0.78 4.48
N PRO A 30 13.78 0.89 5.42
CA PRO A 30 12.36 1.00 5.08
C PRO A 30 12.10 2.30 4.32
N VAL A 31 11.41 2.20 3.19
CA VAL A 31 11.07 3.36 2.36
C VAL A 31 9.58 3.45 2.10
N THR A 32 9.07 4.68 1.99
CA THR A 32 7.72 4.95 1.51
C THR A 32 7.80 5.52 0.11
N VAL A 33 7.18 4.85 -0.85
CA VAL A 33 7.18 5.27 -2.25
C VAL A 33 5.81 5.82 -2.63
N TYR A 34 5.77 7.09 -3.03
CA TYR A 34 4.55 7.76 -3.49
C TYR A 34 4.41 7.61 -5.01
N ASN A 35 4.07 6.42 -5.48
CA ASN A 35 4.00 6.07 -6.89
C ASN A 35 2.59 5.71 -7.38
N ARG A 36 1.55 6.00 -6.61
CA ARG A 36 0.15 5.74 -6.96
C ARG A 36 -0.68 7.00 -6.85
N LYS A 37 -1.55 7.21 -7.83
CA LYS A 37 -2.60 8.23 -7.82
C LYS A 37 -3.95 7.59 -7.59
N GLU A 38 -4.86 8.32 -6.99
CA GLU A 38 -6.22 7.83 -6.72
C GLU A 38 -6.97 7.47 -8.02
N ASP A 39 -6.77 8.22 -9.09
CA ASP A 39 -7.38 7.95 -10.39
C ASP A 39 -6.89 6.63 -10.98
N ASP A 40 -5.61 6.31 -10.85
CA ASP A 40 -5.05 5.03 -11.29
C ASP A 40 -5.67 3.87 -10.50
N ILE A 41 -5.83 4.03 -9.18
CA ILE A 41 -6.45 3.03 -8.32
C ILE A 41 -7.90 2.78 -8.77
N ARG A 42 -8.67 3.83 -8.99
CA ARG A 42 -10.06 3.74 -9.47
C ARG A 42 -10.13 3.06 -10.84
N TYR A 43 -9.26 3.45 -11.75
CA TYR A 43 -9.20 2.87 -13.09
C TYR A 43 -8.91 1.36 -13.07
N PHE A 44 -7.85 0.96 -12.38
CA PHE A 44 -7.49 -0.47 -12.27
C PHE A 44 -8.55 -1.28 -11.52
N MET A 45 -9.10 -0.74 -10.45
CA MET A 45 -10.13 -1.40 -9.65
C MET A 45 -11.40 -1.68 -10.44
N GLY A 46 -11.79 -0.77 -11.35
CA GLY A 46 -12.92 -0.95 -12.28
C GLY A 46 -12.69 -2.03 -13.34
N HIS A 47 -11.44 -2.41 -13.62
CA HIS A 47 -11.14 -3.37 -14.67
C HIS A 47 -11.65 -4.78 -14.33
N PRO A 48 -12.31 -5.52 -15.27
CA PRO A 48 -12.91 -6.83 -14.98
C PRO A 48 -11.90 -7.89 -14.54
N LEU A 49 -10.64 -7.81 -14.97
CA LEU A 49 -9.59 -8.76 -14.60
C LEU A 49 -8.85 -8.38 -13.30
N ALA A 50 -9.16 -7.24 -12.70
CA ALA A 50 -8.51 -6.83 -11.46
C ALA A 50 -9.11 -7.57 -10.25
N MET A 51 -8.22 -8.06 -9.41
CA MET A 51 -8.52 -8.61 -8.09
C MET A 51 -8.03 -7.66 -7.01
N ILE A 52 -8.55 -7.79 -5.79
CA ILE A 52 -8.19 -6.94 -4.67
C ILE A 52 -7.38 -7.75 -3.67
N GLY A 53 -6.14 -7.31 -3.43
CA GLY A 53 -5.26 -7.83 -2.40
C GLY A 53 -4.81 -6.73 -1.46
N SER A 54 -4.61 -7.03 -0.19
CA SER A 54 -4.15 -6.07 0.82
C SER A 54 -2.64 -5.85 0.81
N ASP A 55 -1.88 -6.82 0.29
CA ASP A 55 -0.42 -6.89 0.47
C ASP A 55 -0.04 -6.76 1.95
N GLY A 56 -0.88 -7.26 2.82
CA GLY A 56 -0.74 -7.23 4.28
C GLY A 56 -0.57 -8.61 4.88
N SER A 57 0.13 -8.67 6.01
CA SER A 57 0.23 -9.87 6.83
C SER A 57 -0.90 -9.90 7.86
N ALA A 58 -1.22 -11.10 8.36
CA ALA A 58 -2.11 -11.25 9.49
C ALA A 58 -1.40 -10.72 10.76
N VAL A 59 -1.94 -9.64 11.32
CA VAL A 59 -1.41 -9.02 12.53
C VAL A 59 -2.54 -8.78 13.53
N SER A 60 -2.19 -8.79 14.80
CA SER A 60 -3.11 -8.44 15.89
C SER A 60 -2.41 -7.48 16.84
N PRO A 61 -3.12 -6.47 17.39
CA PRO A 61 -2.54 -5.59 18.41
C PRO A 61 -2.04 -6.34 19.64
N GLU A 62 -2.60 -7.51 19.91
CA GLU A 62 -2.27 -8.36 21.07
C GLU A 62 -1.35 -9.54 20.71
N GLY A 63 -0.87 -9.62 19.45
CA GLY A 63 -0.05 -10.72 18.96
C GLY A 63 1.44 -10.44 18.92
N LEU A 64 2.19 -11.36 18.31
CA LEU A 64 3.66 -11.28 18.11
C LEU A 64 4.14 -9.99 17.43
N HIS A 65 3.28 -9.32 16.69
CA HIS A 65 3.54 -8.06 16.00
C HIS A 65 2.79 -6.87 16.60
N GLY A 66 2.28 -7.01 17.85
CA GLY A 66 1.47 -5.98 18.51
C GLY A 66 2.22 -4.67 18.74
N ASP A 67 3.52 -4.75 19.00
CA ASP A 67 4.38 -3.59 19.21
C ASP A 67 4.83 -2.90 17.92
N ALA A 68 4.57 -3.52 16.76
CA ALA A 68 4.90 -2.93 15.48
C ALA A 68 3.82 -1.94 15.03
N MET A 69 4.23 -0.88 14.31
CA MET A 69 3.30 0.00 13.60
C MET A 69 3.14 -0.49 12.15
N PRO A 70 2.25 -1.46 11.89
CA PRO A 70 2.08 -1.99 10.55
C PRO A 70 1.43 -0.93 9.64
N HIS A 71 1.72 -1.03 8.34
CA HIS A 71 1.09 -0.14 7.38
C HIS A 71 -0.45 -0.25 7.47
N PRO A 72 -1.21 0.88 7.42
CA PRO A 72 -2.68 0.88 7.53
C PRO A 72 -3.40 -0.09 6.60
N ARG A 73 -2.78 -0.51 5.49
CA ARG A 73 -3.34 -1.50 4.56
C ARG A 73 -3.64 -2.85 5.20
N TYR A 74 -2.96 -3.22 6.28
CA TYR A 74 -3.15 -4.50 6.96
C TYR A 74 -4.57 -4.63 7.54
N TYR A 75 -5.10 -3.52 8.04
CA TYR A 75 -6.46 -3.46 8.60
C TYR A 75 -7.47 -2.78 7.67
N GLY A 76 -6.99 -1.81 6.87
CA GLY A 76 -7.85 -0.83 6.20
C GLY A 76 -8.20 -1.15 4.75
N THR A 77 -7.53 -2.08 4.06
CA THR A 77 -7.75 -2.29 2.62
C THR A 77 -9.19 -2.67 2.32
N TYR A 78 -9.70 -3.74 2.90
CA TYR A 78 -11.05 -4.22 2.60
C TYR A 78 -12.17 -3.29 3.09
N PRO A 79 -12.11 -2.76 4.33
CA PRO A 79 -13.04 -1.72 4.76
C PRO A 79 -13.02 -0.48 3.85
N ARG A 80 -11.86 -0.04 3.38
CA ARG A 80 -11.73 1.08 2.46
C ARG A 80 -12.40 0.80 1.12
N ILE A 81 -12.29 -0.43 0.57
CA ILE A 81 -12.98 -0.80 -0.66
C ILE A 81 -14.49 -0.63 -0.51
N LEU A 82 -15.05 -1.17 0.55
CA LEU A 82 -16.49 -1.10 0.80
C LEU A 82 -16.98 0.32 1.14
N GLY A 83 -16.20 1.07 1.90
CA GLY A 83 -16.52 2.45 2.27
C GLY A 83 -16.39 3.40 1.11
N ARG A 84 -15.17 3.51 0.54
CA ARG A 84 -14.84 4.57 -0.40
C ARG A 84 -15.21 4.26 -1.86
N TYR A 85 -15.05 3.00 -2.30
CA TYR A 85 -15.22 2.69 -3.72
C TYR A 85 -16.57 2.07 -4.06
N VAL A 86 -17.33 1.66 -3.04
CA VAL A 86 -18.70 1.15 -3.20
C VAL A 86 -19.74 2.20 -2.75
N ARG A 87 -19.59 2.76 -1.54
CA ARG A 87 -20.62 3.62 -0.92
C ARG A 87 -20.51 5.09 -1.29
N GLU A 88 -19.30 5.63 -1.39
CA GLU A 88 -19.10 7.04 -1.77
C GLU A 88 -19.38 7.23 -3.27
N GLN A 89 -19.97 8.40 -3.62
CA GLN A 89 -20.26 8.73 -5.00
C GLN A 89 -19.21 9.66 -5.61
N PRO A 90 -18.83 9.48 -6.89
CA PRO A 90 -19.26 8.37 -7.76
C PRO A 90 -18.61 7.06 -7.35
N SER A 91 -19.41 6.00 -7.23
CA SER A 91 -18.92 4.65 -6.91
C SER A 91 -18.10 4.07 -8.07
N VAL A 92 -17.11 3.26 -7.74
CA VAL A 92 -16.27 2.55 -8.73
C VAL A 92 -16.79 1.13 -8.96
N LEU A 93 -17.34 0.52 -7.91
CA LEU A 93 -17.81 -0.87 -7.91
C LEU A 93 -19.21 -0.96 -7.31
N SER A 94 -19.99 -1.92 -7.78
CA SER A 94 -21.15 -2.40 -7.01
C SER A 94 -20.65 -3.24 -5.81
N LEU A 95 -21.51 -3.43 -4.82
CA LEU A 95 -21.18 -4.26 -3.64
C LEU A 95 -20.85 -5.69 -4.07
N GLU A 96 -21.64 -6.28 -4.96
CA GLU A 96 -21.47 -7.63 -5.47
C GLU A 96 -20.12 -7.78 -6.19
N SER A 97 -19.79 -6.80 -7.04
CA SER A 97 -18.51 -6.78 -7.76
C SER A 97 -17.32 -6.66 -6.80
N ALA A 98 -17.43 -5.80 -5.78
CA ALA A 98 -16.38 -5.66 -4.78
C ALA A 98 -16.17 -6.96 -4.00
N ILE A 99 -17.24 -7.60 -3.53
CA ILE A 99 -17.16 -8.88 -2.81
C ILE A 99 -16.54 -9.95 -3.72
N ASN A 100 -17.00 -10.07 -4.96
CA ASN A 100 -16.45 -11.06 -5.89
C ASN A 100 -14.94 -10.84 -6.11
N LYS A 101 -14.49 -9.60 -6.34
CA LYS A 101 -13.08 -9.25 -6.54
C LYS A 101 -12.19 -9.51 -5.30
N MET A 102 -12.78 -9.55 -4.10
CA MET A 102 -12.08 -9.84 -2.85
C MET A 102 -12.11 -11.32 -2.47
N THR A 103 -13.01 -12.13 -3.04
CA THR A 103 -13.26 -13.51 -2.59
C THR A 103 -13.35 -14.52 -3.75
N GLY A 104 -14.48 -14.59 -4.45
CA GLY A 104 -14.76 -15.60 -5.48
C GLY A 104 -13.75 -15.56 -6.61
N PHE A 105 -13.52 -14.40 -7.19
CA PHE A 105 -12.61 -14.27 -8.34
C PHE A 105 -11.16 -14.69 -8.02
N PRO A 106 -10.53 -14.27 -6.90
CA PRO A 106 -9.23 -14.80 -6.50
C PRO A 106 -9.21 -16.31 -6.22
N SER A 107 -10.31 -16.87 -5.70
CA SER A 107 -10.37 -18.31 -5.35
C SER A 107 -10.46 -19.23 -6.57
N GLU A 108 -10.81 -18.70 -7.72
CA GLU A 108 -10.92 -19.45 -9.00
C GLU A 108 -9.60 -19.47 -9.79
N ARG A 109 -8.53 -18.84 -9.27
CA ARG A 109 -7.22 -18.71 -9.90
C ARG A 109 -6.14 -19.49 -9.18
#